data_6cce515345c315a3edff9e611abbe8fc
#
_entry.id   6cce515345c315a3edff9e611abbe8fc
#
_cell.length_a   1.000
_cell.length_b   1.000
_cell.length_c   1.000
_cell.angle_alpha   90.00
_cell.angle_beta   90.00
_cell.angle_gamma   90.00
#
_symmetry.space_group_name_H-M   'P 1'
#
loop_
_entity.id
_entity.type
_entity.pdbx_description
1 polymer ?
#
loop_
_entity_poly.entity_id
_entity_poly.type
_entity_poly.pdbx_seq_one_letter_code
_entity_poly.pdbx_strand_id
1 'polypeptide(L)'
;MSEALEILKSCDAFLEGHFLLSSGRHSSAYCQMAYLQQYPDRCAEVMKAVADKVKEMDVDVIVGPAMGGIVYAYELARQTGKRAIFTERVDNVMTLKRFAIH
;
A
#
# COMPACT_ATOMS: atom_id res chain seq x y z
N MET A 1 2.59 -7.69 -14.54
CA MET A 1 3.47 -6.61 -14.07
C MET A 1 3.39 -5.38 -14.95
N SER A 2 3.39 -5.56 -16.28
CA SER A 2 3.31 -4.42 -17.20
C SER A 2 2.06 -3.58 -17.02
N GLU A 3 0.91 -4.22 -16.75
CA GLU A 3 -0.35 -3.53 -16.53
C GLU A 3 -0.30 -2.64 -15.29
N ALA A 4 0.20 -3.18 -14.19
CA ALA A 4 0.32 -2.41 -12.94
C ALA A 4 1.29 -1.24 -13.12
N LEU A 5 2.41 -1.46 -13.83
CA LEU A 5 3.39 -0.41 -14.08
C LEU A 5 2.80 0.70 -14.94
N GLU A 6 2.02 0.34 -15.96
CA GLU A 6 1.35 1.32 -16.81
C GLU A 6 0.37 2.17 -16.01
N ILE A 7 -0.39 1.55 -15.11
CA ILE A 7 -1.32 2.28 -14.24
C ILE A 7 -0.56 3.26 -13.36
N LEU A 8 0.54 2.82 -12.76
CA LEU A 8 1.35 3.68 -11.90
C LEU A 8 1.91 4.87 -12.67
N LYS A 9 2.38 4.65 -13.90
CA LYS A 9 2.88 5.73 -14.75
C LYS A 9 1.78 6.70 -15.13
N SER A 10 0.56 6.20 -15.37
CA SER A 10 -0.57 7.04 -15.80
C SER A 10 -1.00 8.06 -14.75
N CYS A 11 -0.71 7.83 -13.49
CA CYS A 11 -1.06 8.75 -12.40
C CYS A 11 0.17 9.36 -11.72
N ASP A 12 1.31 9.31 -12.39
CA ASP A 12 2.58 9.85 -11.89
C ASP A 12 3.07 9.21 -10.59
N ALA A 13 2.61 8.00 -10.33
CA ALA A 13 3.06 7.25 -9.14
C ALA A 13 4.41 6.56 -9.36
N PHE A 14 4.80 6.37 -10.63
CA PHE A 14 6.11 5.81 -10.97
C PHE A 14 6.91 6.84 -11.75
N LEU A 15 8.05 7.22 -11.21
CA LEU A 15 8.93 8.23 -11.77
C LEU A 15 10.30 7.64 -12.08
N GLU A 16 10.87 8.04 -13.21
CA GLU A 16 12.22 7.67 -13.60
C GLU A 16 13.13 8.88 -13.53
N GLY A 17 14.39 8.67 -13.17
CA GLY A 17 15.36 9.74 -13.03
C GLY A 17 16.43 9.36 -12.01
N HIS A 18 16.94 10.37 -11.31
CA HIS A 18 17.92 10.13 -10.25
C HIS A 18 17.33 10.61 -8.93
N PHE A 19 17.10 9.67 -8.01
CA PHE A 19 16.45 9.97 -6.74
C PHE A 19 17.31 9.56 -5.56
N LEU A 20 17.32 10.42 -4.54
CA LEU A 20 17.94 10.13 -3.26
C LEU A 20 16.87 9.59 -2.32
N LEU A 21 17.03 8.35 -1.91
CA LEU A 21 16.07 7.69 -1.01
C LEU A 21 16.35 8.08 0.45
N SER A 22 15.35 7.91 1.31
CA SER A 22 15.48 8.19 2.73
C SER A 22 16.56 7.34 3.41
N SER A 23 16.89 6.20 2.82
CA SER A 23 17.98 5.34 3.29
C SER A 23 19.37 5.89 2.97
N GLY A 24 19.46 6.99 2.19
CA GLY A 24 20.72 7.54 1.72
C GLY A 24 21.20 6.92 0.42
N ARG A 25 20.50 5.92 -0.11
CA ARG A 25 20.84 5.29 -1.38
C ARG A 25 20.22 6.06 -2.53
N HIS A 26 20.80 5.89 -3.72
CA HIS A 26 20.27 6.48 -4.95
C HIS A 26 19.54 5.42 -5.76
N SER A 27 18.52 5.86 -6.50
CA SER A 27 17.74 4.99 -7.36
C SER A 27 17.42 5.69 -8.66
N SER A 28 17.33 4.92 -9.76
CA SER A 28 16.91 5.44 -11.06
C SER A 28 15.38 5.49 -11.21
N ALA A 29 14.65 4.93 -10.25
CA ALA A 29 13.20 4.93 -10.25
C ALA A 29 12.67 5.18 -8.86
N TYR A 30 11.47 5.77 -8.79
CA TYR A 30 10.81 6.07 -7.52
C TYR A 30 9.31 5.86 -7.67
N CYS A 31 8.72 5.14 -6.70
CA CYS A 31 7.27 4.95 -6.64
C CYS A 31 6.67 5.85 -5.59
N GLN A 32 5.86 6.83 -6.02
CA GLN A 32 5.10 7.68 -5.13
C GLN A 32 3.67 7.13 -5.05
N MET A 33 3.50 6.15 -4.17
CA MET A 33 2.24 5.42 -4.10
C MET A 33 1.06 6.28 -3.65
N ALA A 34 1.32 7.37 -2.93
CA ALA A 34 0.25 8.28 -2.54
C ALA A 34 -0.48 8.87 -3.75
N TYR A 35 0.20 9.01 -4.88
CA TYR A 35 -0.45 9.50 -6.10
C TYR A 35 -1.46 8.51 -6.65
N LEU A 36 -1.19 7.22 -6.50
CA LEU A 36 -2.14 6.17 -6.90
C LEU A 36 -3.42 6.22 -6.07
N GLN A 37 -3.29 6.55 -4.78
CA GLN A 37 -4.43 6.60 -3.86
C GLN A 37 -5.48 7.64 -4.23
N GLN A 38 -5.11 8.63 -5.03
CA GLN A 38 -6.05 9.65 -5.49
C GLN A 38 -7.10 9.07 -6.45
N TYR A 39 -6.80 7.95 -7.07
CA TYR A 39 -7.64 7.35 -8.10
C TYR A 39 -8.13 5.99 -7.64
N PRO A 40 -9.27 5.92 -6.95
CA PRO A 40 -9.75 4.66 -6.36
C PRO A 40 -9.86 3.51 -7.35
N ASP A 41 -10.30 3.79 -8.58
CA ASP A 41 -10.44 2.78 -9.61
C ASP A 41 -9.08 2.19 -10.02
N ARG A 42 -8.08 3.04 -10.15
CA ARG A 42 -6.72 2.61 -10.51
C ARG A 42 -6.04 1.88 -9.35
N CYS A 43 -6.27 2.38 -8.15
CA CYS A 43 -5.78 1.71 -6.95
C CYS A 43 -6.37 0.30 -6.84
N ALA A 44 -7.67 0.17 -7.09
CA ALA A 44 -8.34 -1.12 -7.04
C ALA A 44 -7.75 -2.12 -8.06
N GLU A 45 -7.42 -1.66 -9.26
CA GLU A 45 -6.82 -2.53 -10.28
C GLU A 45 -5.44 -3.04 -9.86
N VAL A 46 -4.61 -2.15 -9.31
CA VAL A 46 -3.28 -2.56 -8.84
C VAL A 46 -3.40 -3.52 -7.66
N MET A 47 -4.30 -3.22 -6.73
CA MET A 47 -4.47 -4.05 -5.55
C MET A 47 -5.13 -5.39 -5.87
N LYS A 48 -5.81 -5.52 -7.01
CA LYS A 48 -6.39 -6.79 -7.43
C LYS A 48 -5.33 -7.89 -7.57
N ALA A 49 -4.17 -7.55 -8.10
CA ALA A 49 -3.08 -8.52 -8.23
C ALA A 49 -2.60 -9.01 -6.85
N VAL A 50 -2.57 -8.12 -5.88
CA VAL A 50 -2.21 -8.47 -4.51
C VAL A 50 -3.33 -9.29 -3.87
N ALA A 51 -4.58 -8.89 -4.09
CA ALA A 51 -5.74 -9.60 -3.53
C ALA A 51 -5.80 -11.04 -4.01
N ASP A 52 -5.51 -11.28 -5.29
CA ASP A 52 -5.52 -12.63 -5.85
C ASP A 52 -4.51 -13.54 -5.15
N LYS A 53 -3.37 -12.99 -4.75
CA LYS A 53 -2.38 -13.74 -3.99
C LYS A 53 -2.80 -13.95 -2.55
N VAL A 54 -3.39 -12.93 -1.93
CA VAL A 54 -3.83 -13.00 -0.53
C VAL A 54 -4.94 -14.05 -0.38
N LYS A 55 -5.81 -14.20 -1.37
CA LYS A 55 -6.89 -15.19 -1.34
C LYS A 55 -6.37 -16.62 -1.25
N GLU A 56 -5.16 -16.87 -1.69
CA GLU A 56 -4.51 -18.18 -1.61
C GLU A 56 -3.83 -18.40 -0.25
N MET A 57 -3.78 -17.38 0.58
CA MET A 57 -3.12 -17.44 1.88
C MET A 57 -4.15 -17.53 3.01
N ASP A 58 -3.73 -18.10 4.13
CA ASP A 58 -4.57 -18.17 5.32
C ASP A 58 -4.41 -16.87 6.12
N VAL A 59 -5.20 -15.87 5.75
CA VAL A 59 -5.13 -14.53 6.33
C VAL A 59 -6.46 -14.16 6.96
N ASP A 60 -6.42 -13.71 8.21
CA ASP A 60 -7.61 -13.28 8.94
C ASP A 60 -7.81 -11.76 8.92
N VAL A 61 -6.72 -11.02 8.88
CA VAL A 61 -6.78 -9.56 8.97
C VAL A 61 -5.65 -8.94 8.15
N ILE A 62 -5.94 -7.77 7.57
CA ILE A 62 -4.95 -6.98 6.81
C ILE A 62 -4.52 -5.81 7.69
N VAL A 63 -3.23 -5.62 7.83
CA VAL A 63 -2.69 -4.52 8.65
C VAL A 63 -1.89 -3.59 7.77
N GLY A 64 -2.21 -2.31 7.84
CA GLY A 64 -1.46 -1.27 7.13
C GLY A 64 -0.89 -0.24 8.10
N PRO A 65 0.33 0.23 7.84
CA PRO A 65 0.91 1.28 8.68
C PRO A 65 0.34 2.65 8.33
N ALA A 66 0.00 3.44 9.35
CA ALA A 66 -0.45 4.80 9.13
C ALA A 66 0.72 5.66 8.59
N MET A 67 0.47 6.64 7.74
CA MET A 67 -0.85 6.87 7.16
C MET A 67 -0.98 6.25 5.77
N GLY A 68 0.14 6.15 5.04
CA GLY A 68 0.13 5.75 3.64
C GLY A 68 -0.40 4.35 3.39
N GLY A 69 -0.25 3.45 4.35
CA GLY A 69 -0.70 2.08 4.19
C GLY A 69 -2.16 1.83 4.50
N ILE A 70 -2.85 2.82 5.12
CA ILE A 70 -4.25 2.61 5.53
C ILE A 70 -5.16 2.37 4.33
N VAL A 71 -5.03 3.20 3.31
CA VAL A 71 -5.88 3.10 2.12
C VAL A 71 -5.67 1.76 1.41
N TYR A 72 -4.42 1.33 1.28
CA TYR A 72 -4.12 0.06 0.63
C TYR A 72 -4.64 -1.13 1.43
N ALA A 73 -4.50 -1.08 2.74
CA ALA A 73 -5.03 -2.13 3.60
C ALA A 73 -6.55 -2.22 3.49
N TYR A 74 -7.22 -1.07 3.47
CA TYR A 74 -8.67 -1.00 3.35
C TYR A 74 -9.14 -1.58 2.02
N GLU A 75 -8.51 -1.16 0.92
CA GLU A 75 -8.88 -1.66 -0.40
C GLU A 75 -8.61 -3.16 -0.54
N LEU A 76 -7.46 -3.63 -0.02
CA LEU A 76 -7.14 -5.05 -0.06
C LEU A 76 -8.14 -5.87 0.74
N ALA A 77 -8.52 -5.38 1.93
CA ALA A 77 -9.53 -6.04 2.77
C ALA A 77 -10.89 -6.08 2.07
N ARG A 78 -11.26 -4.99 1.41
CA ARG A 78 -12.52 -4.93 0.65
C ARG A 78 -12.56 -6.01 -0.44
N GLN A 79 -11.47 -6.19 -1.18
CA GLN A 79 -11.41 -7.16 -2.26
C GLN A 79 -11.34 -8.61 -1.78
N THR A 80 -10.79 -8.82 -0.58
CA THR A 80 -10.60 -10.18 -0.05
C THR A 80 -11.65 -10.59 0.99
N GLY A 81 -12.50 -9.66 1.40
CA GLY A 81 -13.50 -9.91 2.43
C GLY A 81 -12.92 -10.05 3.83
N LYS A 82 -11.75 -9.49 4.06
CA LYS A 82 -11.08 -9.53 5.36
C LYS A 82 -11.28 -8.23 6.11
N ARG A 83 -10.86 -8.22 7.39
CA ARG A 83 -10.86 -7.00 8.19
C ARG A 83 -9.62 -6.19 7.89
N ALA A 84 -9.72 -4.86 7.97
CA ALA A 84 -8.59 -3.95 7.83
C ALA A 84 -8.37 -3.21 9.15
N ILE A 85 -7.15 -3.24 9.65
CA ILE A 85 -6.74 -2.45 10.80
C ILE A 85 -5.44 -1.73 10.45
N PHE A 86 -5.03 -0.80 11.28
CA PHE A 86 -3.80 -0.07 11.00
C PHE A 86 -2.99 0.17 12.26
N THR A 87 -1.68 0.29 12.05
CA THR A 87 -0.73 0.66 13.11
C THR A 87 -0.45 2.15 13.01
N GLU A 88 -0.08 2.74 14.14
CA GLU A 88 0.29 4.15 14.23
C GLU A 88 1.62 4.27 14.95
N ARG A 89 2.34 5.32 14.61
CA ARG A 89 3.59 5.60 15.30
C ARG A 89 3.31 6.28 16.63
N VAL A 90 3.70 5.62 17.71
CA VAL A 90 3.59 6.14 19.07
C VAL A 90 5.00 6.12 19.66
N ASP A 91 5.53 7.29 20.01
CA ASP A 91 6.91 7.45 20.51
C ASP A 91 7.93 6.76 19.60
N ASN A 92 7.77 6.94 18.28
CA ASN A 92 8.60 6.36 17.22
C ASN A 92 8.53 4.84 17.09
N VAL A 93 7.51 4.21 17.69
CA VAL A 93 7.27 2.78 17.57
C VAL A 93 5.90 2.56 16.93
N MET A 94 5.84 1.72 15.90
CA MET A 94 4.56 1.33 15.29
C MET A 94 3.78 0.45 16.24
N THR A 95 2.55 0.86 16.53
CA THR A 95 1.74 0.28 17.60
C THR A 95 0.29 0.12 17.12
N LEU A 96 -0.36 -0.95 17.55
CA LEU A 96 -1.80 -1.14 17.36
C LEU A 96 -2.57 -0.39 18.44
N LYS A 97 -2.49 0.93 18.40
CA LYS A 97 -3.04 1.76 19.48
C LYS A 97 -4.57 1.66 19.57
N ARG A 98 -5.23 1.74 18.43
CA ARG A 98 -6.70 1.75 18.37
C ARG A 98 -7.31 0.37 18.30
N PHE A 99 -6.53 -0.60 17.85
CA PHE A 99 -7.00 -1.97 17.62
C PHE A 99 -6.32 -2.93 18.58
N ALA A 100 -6.00 -2.47 19.78
CA ALA A 100 -5.36 -3.32 20.77
C ALA A 100 -6.25 -4.53 21.08
N ILE A 101 -5.64 -5.70 21.05
CA ILE A 101 -6.33 -6.95 21.36
C ILE A 101 -6.08 -7.24 22.84
N HIS A 102 -7.16 -7.41 23.59
CA HIS A 102 -7.11 -7.70 25.02
C HIS A 102 -7.41 -9.14 25.33
#